data_b09d84dd0ed1db63cfe2fb94038dea62
#
_entry.id   b09d84dd0ed1db63cfe2fb94038dea62
#
_cell.length_a   1.000
_cell.length_b   1.000
_cell.length_c   1.000
_cell.angle_alpha   90.00
_cell.angle_beta   90.00
_cell.angle_gamma   90.00
#
_symmetry.space_group_name_H-M   'P 1'
#
loop_
_entity.id
_entity.type
_entity.pdbx_description
1 polymer ?
#
loop_
_entity_poly.entity_id
_entity_poly.type
_entity_poly.pdbx_seq_one_letter_code
_entity_poly.pdbx_strand_id
1 'polypeptide(L)'
;FYNETDGEAILPTPVIGVVGLLENAEQTVGRCFQEADSVVMLLGDSRLSLGGSEYLKVVHGLVRGVPPILDLKTECELQRVLVELVAAGVLLSAHDCSDGGLAVTLAECSVDTEKIGCDVAIPTDADGTISTLFGEGASRVVVSARKNDVGRVTEVAAAASVPCLTLGRSGGKRIRIAIGGEDVIDAPLDEVAQAWSSGVSRYFEDSAA
;
A
#
# COMPACT_ATOMS: atom_id res chain seq x y z
N PHE A 1 1.58 19.93 25.52
CA PHE A 1 0.41 20.58 24.88
C PHE A 1 -0.86 19.85 25.34
N TYR A 2 -1.83 20.61 25.85
CA TYR A 2 -3.16 20.12 26.14
C TYR A 2 -4.16 20.99 25.38
N ASN A 3 -5.09 20.36 24.70
CA ASN A 3 -6.21 21.02 24.05
C ASN A 3 -7.45 20.14 24.18
N GLU A 4 -8.63 20.75 24.22
CA GLU A 4 -9.90 20.03 24.34
C GLU A 4 -10.98 20.67 23.47
N THR A 5 -11.96 19.85 23.07
CA THR A 5 -13.18 20.29 22.40
C THR A 5 -14.33 19.59 23.10
N ASP A 6 -15.35 20.36 23.55
CA ASP A 6 -16.54 19.85 24.24
C ASP A 6 -16.25 19.00 25.49
N GLY A 7 -15.16 19.30 26.20
CA GLY A 7 -14.74 18.56 27.38
C GLY A 7 -13.93 17.28 27.11
N GLU A 8 -13.69 16.95 25.85
CA GLU A 8 -12.86 15.82 25.45
C GLU A 8 -11.46 16.28 25.04
N ALA A 9 -10.44 15.59 25.55
CA ALA A 9 -9.05 15.91 25.22
C ALA A 9 -8.76 15.57 23.75
N ILE A 10 -8.21 16.53 23.01
CA ILE A 10 -7.73 16.31 21.64
C ILE A 10 -6.41 15.55 21.71
N LEU A 11 -6.30 14.48 20.91
CA LEU A 11 -5.06 13.72 20.77
C LEU A 11 -3.93 14.63 20.28
N PRO A 12 -2.73 14.57 20.89
CA PRO A 12 -1.58 15.40 20.50
C PRO A 12 -0.95 14.86 19.21
N THR A 13 -1.65 15.04 18.09
CA THR A 13 -1.22 14.55 16.77
C THR A 13 -0.46 15.66 16.04
N PRO A 14 0.87 15.55 15.85
CA PRO A 14 1.61 16.50 15.05
C PRO A 14 1.31 16.29 13.56
N VAL A 15 1.16 17.38 12.82
CA VAL A 15 1.11 17.39 11.37
C VAL A 15 2.45 17.92 10.86
N ILE A 16 3.15 17.10 10.08
CA ILE A 16 4.48 17.43 9.57
C ILE A 16 4.39 17.51 8.04
N GLY A 17 4.81 18.64 7.48
CA GLY A 17 4.96 18.84 6.04
C GLY A 17 6.43 18.88 5.66
N VAL A 18 6.81 18.18 4.60
CA VAL A 18 8.17 18.19 4.04
C VAL A 18 8.10 18.61 2.57
N VAL A 19 8.98 19.52 2.19
CA VAL A 19 9.11 19.98 0.81
C VAL A 19 10.53 19.66 0.32
N GLY A 20 10.62 19.02 -0.85
CA GLY A 20 11.88 18.71 -1.52
C GLY A 20 11.93 19.27 -2.94
N LEU A 21 13.12 19.44 -3.49
CA LEU A 21 13.33 19.78 -4.88
C LEU A 21 13.70 18.55 -5.68
N LEU A 22 13.08 18.39 -6.85
CA LEU A 22 13.47 17.39 -7.84
C LEU A 22 14.29 18.07 -8.92
N GLU A 23 15.47 17.54 -9.22
CA GLU A 23 16.31 18.04 -10.31
C GLU A 23 15.69 17.76 -11.69
N ASN A 24 14.99 16.63 -11.80
CA ASN A 24 14.28 16.25 -13.01
C ASN A 24 12.89 15.70 -12.66
N ALA A 25 11.84 16.46 -12.99
CA ALA A 25 10.45 16.07 -12.75
C ALA A 25 10.01 14.84 -13.58
N GLU A 26 10.69 14.53 -14.68
CA GLU A 26 10.39 13.35 -15.51
C GLU A 26 10.86 12.03 -14.86
N GLN A 27 11.71 12.09 -13.85
CA GLN A 27 12.19 10.93 -13.10
C GLN A 27 11.32 10.61 -11.88
N THR A 28 10.05 10.96 -11.92
CA THR A 28 9.10 10.62 -10.87
C THR A 28 8.35 9.33 -11.20
N VAL A 29 8.02 8.57 -10.15
CA VAL A 29 7.21 7.35 -10.25
C VAL A 29 5.95 7.57 -9.43
N GLY A 30 4.79 7.37 -10.05
CA GLY A 30 3.49 7.47 -9.41
C GLY A 30 3.05 6.15 -8.76
N ARG A 31 1.94 6.18 -8.01
CA ARG A 31 1.38 5.00 -7.34
C ARG A 31 0.65 4.03 -8.27
N CYS A 32 0.02 4.53 -9.33
CA CYS A 32 -0.88 3.74 -10.17
C CYS A 32 -0.12 2.82 -11.12
N PHE A 33 -0.66 1.63 -11.36
CA PHE A 33 -0.17 0.74 -12.41
C PHE A 33 -0.21 1.42 -13.78
N GLN A 34 0.90 1.37 -14.51
CA GLN A 34 1.07 2.07 -15.79
C GLN A 34 0.81 1.18 -17.00
N GLU A 35 1.12 -0.10 -16.90
CA GLU A 35 1.05 -1.06 -17.99
C GLU A 35 0.38 -2.35 -17.50
N ALA A 36 -0.42 -3.00 -18.36
CA ALA A 36 -0.86 -4.36 -18.12
C ALA A 36 0.31 -5.35 -18.27
N ASP A 37 0.20 -6.51 -17.64
CA ASP A 37 1.22 -7.57 -17.59
C ASP A 37 2.55 -7.19 -16.93
N SER A 38 2.60 -6.05 -16.24
CA SER A 38 3.73 -5.72 -15.37
C SER A 38 3.77 -6.65 -14.16
N VAL A 39 4.96 -6.97 -13.69
CA VAL A 39 5.13 -7.78 -12.48
C VAL A 39 4.91 -6.91 -11.26
N VAL A 40 4.00 -7.32 -10.39
CA VAL A 40 3.70 -6.67 -9.11
C VAL A 40 4.52 -7.34 -8.02
N MET A 41 5.26 -6.54 -7.26
CA MET A 41 6.17 -7.01 -6.23
C MET A 41 5.95 -6.22 -4.94
N LEU A 42 6.21 -6.85 -3.80
CA LEU A 42 6.24 -6.21 -2.49
C LEU A 42 7.70 -6.10 -2.05
N LEU A 43 8.16 -4.89 -1.80
CA LEU A 43 9.46 -4.59 -1.21
C LEU A 43 9.29 -4.30 0.27
N GLY A 44 10.25 -4.77 1.05
CA GLY A 44 10.24 -4.63 2.51
C GLY A 44 9.38 -5.69 3.19
N ASP A 45 9.58 -5.77 4.48
CA ASP A 45 8.86 -6.66 5.37
C ASP A 45 8.77 -5.99 6.73
N SER A 46 7.60 -6.02 7.33
CA SER A 46 7.41 -5.52 8.67
C SER A 46 6.44 -6.42 9.41
N ARG A 47 6.52 -6.36 10.73
CA ARG A 47 5.50 -6.98 11.57
C ARG A 47 4.19 -6.23 11.37
N LEU A 48 3.18 -6.95 10.89
CA LEU A 48 1.84 -6.42 10.70
C LEU A 48 1.11 -6.32 12.04
N SER A 49 0.30 -5.29 12.19
CA SER A 49 -0.57 -5.12 13.33
C SER A 49 -1.96 -4.66 12.88
N LEU A 50 -2.98 -5.22 13.49
CA LEU A 50 -4.34 -4.66 13.42
C LEU A 50 -4.58 -3.61 14.52
N GLY A 51 -3.66 -3.49 15.49
CA GLY A 51 -3.74 -2.50 16.56
C GLY A 51 -3.58 -1.08 16.04
N GLY A 52 -4.58 -0.22 16.27
CA GLY A 52 -4.62 1.15 15.77
C GLY A 52 -4.95 1.28 14.28
N SER A 53 -5.27 0.19 13.58
CA SER A 53 -5.50 0.17 12.14
C SER A 53 -6.86 0.74 11.73
N GLU A 54 -6.94 1.21 10.48
CA GLU A 54 -8.21 1.59 9.86
C GLU A 54 -9.18 0.40 9.76
N TYR A 55 -8.68 -0.84 9.63
CA TYR A 55 -9.53 -2.03 9.66
C TYR A 55 -10.33 -2.14 10.97
N LEU A 56 -9.69 -1.99 12.13
CA LEU A 56 -10.40 -2.02 13.42
C LEU A 56 -11.41 -0.90 13.54
N LYS A 57 -11.07 0.29 13.08
CA LYS A 57 -11.93 1.47 13.14
C LYS A 57 -13.15 1.32 12.23
N VAL A 58 -12.95 0.98 10.97
CA VAL A 58 -14.03 0.93 9.96
C VAL A 58 -14.92 -0.29 10.14
N VAL A 59 -14.34 -1.48 10.39
CA VAL A 59 -15.11 -2.74 10.46
C VAL A 59 -15.70 -2.98 11.84
N HIS A 60 -14.99 -2.58 12.90
CA HIS A 60 -15.38 -2.90 14.28
C HIS A 60 -15.70 -1.68 15.14
N GLY A 61 -15.55 -0.45 14.63
CA GLY A 61 -15.77 0.77 15.40
C GLY A 61 -14.77 0.96 16.56
N LEU A 62 -13.60 0.33 16.48
CA LEU A 62 -12.62 0.29 17.56
C LEU A 62 -11.38 1.13 17.22
N VAL A 63 -11.09 2.14 18.04
CA VAL A 63 -9.84 2.90 17.99
C VAL A 63 -9.01 2.51 19.21
N ARG A 64 -8.24 1.44 19.08
CA ARG A 64 -7.40 0.91 20.17
C ARG A 64 -6.33 -0.03 19.64
N GLY A 65 -5.37 -0.34 20.50
CA GLY A 65 -4.27 -1.24 20.22
C GLY A 65 -2.95 -0.50 20.19
N VAL A 66 -1.87 -1.23 19.93
CA VAL A 66 -0.52 -0.66 19.81
C VAL A 66 -0.18 -0.56 18.33
N PRO A 67 0.18 0.64 17.85
CA PRO A 67 0.63 0.81 16.46
C PRO A 67 1.87 -0.04 16.16
N PRO A 68 2.12 -0.37 14.88
CA PRO A 68 3.33 -1.07 14.47
C PRO A 68 4.60 -0.34 14.91
N ILE A 69 5.64 -1.11 15.23
CA ILE A 69 6.94 -0.56 15.59
C ILE A 69 7.71 -0.23 14.31
N LEU A 70 8.19 1.01 14.20
CA LEU A 70 9.06 1.44 13.13
C LEU A 70 10.52 1.05 13.43
N ASP A 71 11.14 0.27 12.54
CA ASP A 71 12.59 0.05 12.51
C ASP A 71 13.23 1.04 11.52
N LEU A 72 13.88 2.07 12.06
CA LEU A 72 14.50 3.12 11.24
C LEU A 72 15.60 2.61 10.31
N LYS A 73 16.29 1.53 10.67
CA LYS A 73 17.32 0.96 9.80
C LYS A 73 16.69 0.31 8.57
N THR A 74 15.68 -0.52 8.79
CA THR A 74 14.92 -1.17 7.70
C THR A 74 14.28 -0.12 6.80
N GLU A 75 13.68 0.92 7.36
CA GLU A 75 13.08 2.02 6.62
C GLU A 75 14.11 2.75 5.74
N CYS A 76 15.27 3.12 6.29
CA CYS A 76 16.32 3.78 5.53
C CYS A 76 16.84 2.92 4.37
N GLU A 77 17.01 1.62 4.57
CA GLU A 77 17.46 0.72 3.50
C GLU A 77 16.41 0.58 2.39
N LEU A 78 15.13 0.47 2.75
CA LEU A 78 14.04 0.44 1.77
C LEU A 78 13.99 1.74 0.95
N GLN A 79 14.08 2.90 1.59
CA GLN A 79 14.10 4.19 0.90
C GLN A 79 15.28 4.30 -0.06
N ARG A 80 16.48 3.85 0.33
CA ARG A 80 17.66 3.83 -0.57
C ARG A 80 17.44 2.94 -1.78
N VAL A 81 16.86 1.75 -1.59
CA VAL A 81 16.51 0.83 -2.68
C VAL A 81 15.53 1.49 -3.65
N LEU A 82 14.47 2.13 -3.14
CA LEU A 82 13.48 2.80 -3.98
C LEU A 82 14.12 3.95 -4.80
N VAL A 83 14.92 4.80 -4.18
CA VAL A 83 15.62 5.89 -4.87
C VAL A 83 16.54 5.35 -5.96
N GLU A 84 17.30 4.28 -5.69
CA GLU A 84 18.17 3.63 -6.68
C GLU A 84 17.36 3.07 -7.86
N LEU A 85 16.28 2.37 -7.58
CA LEU A 85 15.42 1.75 -8.62
C LEU A 85 14.71 2.80 -9.48
N VAL A 86 14.24 3.89 -8.88
CA VAL A 86 13.65 5.03 -9.60
C VAL A 86 14.71 5.70 -10.49
N ALA A 87 15.90 5.97 -9.96
CA ALA A 87 17.00 6.56 -10.74
C ALA A 87 17.44 5.66 -11.90
N ALA A 88 17.35 4.33 -11.74
CA ALA A 88 17.64 3.36 -12.81
C ALA A 88 16.52 3.24 -13.85
N GLY A 89 15.34 3.85 -13.62
CA GLY A 89 14.18 3.80 -14.53
C GLY A 89 13.54 2.42 -14.70
N VAL A 90 13.68 1.54 -13.70
CA VAL A 90 13.18 0.16 -13.76
C VAL A 90 11.80 -0.01 -13.13
N LEU A 91 11.34 0.94 -12.32
CA LEU A 91 10.00 0.92 -11.74
C LEU A 91 9.00 1.64 -12.63
N LEU A 92 7.82 1.05 -12.78
CA LEU A 92 6.66 1.64 -13.45
C LEU A 92 5.73 2.34 -12.44
N SER A 93 5.61 1.79 -11.24
CA SER A 93 4.86 2.38 -10.14
C SER A 93 5.46 1.99 -8.80
N ALA A 94 5.20 2.82 -7.78
CA ALA A 94 5.55 2.54 -6.39
C ALA A 94 4.50 3.17 -5.47
N HIS A 95 4.00 2.39 -4.50
CA HIS A 95 3.01 2.82 -3.52
C HIS A 95 3.28 2.18 -2.16
N ASP A 96 3.36 2.98 -1.13
CA ASP A 96 3.54 2.51 0.24
C ASP A 96 2.30 1.78 0.76
N CYS A 97 2.51 0.79 1.62
CA CYS A 97 1.44 0.12 2.34
C CYS A 97 1.17 0.90 3.64
N SER A 98 0.18 1.79 3.58
CA SER A 98 -0.24 2.64 4.69
C SER A 98 -1.57 2.17 5.29
N ASP A 99 -2.49 3.10 5.52
CA ASP A 99 -3.82 2.85 6.08
C ASP A 99 -4.58 1.79 5.28
N GLY A 100 -5.12 0.79 5.97
CA GLY A 100 -5.85 -0.33 5.37
C GLY A 100 -4.98 -1.44 4.79
N GLY A 101 -3.66 -1.34 4.88
CA GLY A 101 -2.71 -2.41 4.54
C GLY A 101 -2.63 -2.76 3.06
N LEU A 102 -2.14 -3.97 2.77
CA LEU A 102 -1.80 -4.40 1.40
C LEU A 102 -3.01 -4.46 0.45
N ALA A 103 -4.18 -4.86 0.94
CA ALA A 103 -5.38 -4.94 0.09
C ALA A 103 -5.83 -3.57 -0.41
N VAL A 104 -5.79 -2.56 0.46
CA VAL A 104 -6.13 -1.17 0.09
C VAL A 104 -5.05 -0.61 -0.84
N THR A 105 -3.77 -0.83 -0.56
CA THR A 105 -2.67 -0.41 -1.44
C THR A 105 -2.82 -0.96 -2.87
N LEU A 106 -3.15 -2.25 -3.03
CA LEU A 106 -3.38 -2.86 -4.35
C LEU A 106 -4.60 -2.26 -5.05
N ALA A 107 -5.65 -1.94 -4.30
CA ALA A 107 -6.81 -1.23 -4.83
C ALA A 107 -6.42 0.17 -5.33
N GLU A 108 -5.69 0.93 -4.54
CA GLU A 108 -5.23 2.29 -4.88
C GLU A 108 -4.23 2.32 -6.04
N CYS A 109 -3.40 1.27 -6.20
CA CYS A 109 -2.59 1.09 -7.40
C CYS A 109 -3.43 0.89 -8.68
N SER A 110 -4.66 0.39 -8.54
CA SER A 110 -5.56 0.06 -9.66
C SER A 110 -6.58 1.14 -9.97
N VAL A 111 -7.01 1.95 -8.98
CA VAL A 111 -7.93 3.07 -9.22
C VAL A 111 -7.18 4.21 -9.93
N ASP A 112 -7.92 5.09 -10.61
CA ASP A 112 -7.38 6.18 -11.45
C ASP A 112 -6.48 5.71 -12.61
N THR A 113 -6.59 4.43 -12.99
CA THR A 113 -5.93 3.87 -14.18
C THR A 113 -6.92 3.77 -15.35
N GLU A 114 -6.41 3.50 -16.53
CA GLU A 114 -7.24 3.15 -17.68
C GLU A 114 -7.76 1.69 -17.60
N LYS A 115 -8.31 1.28 -16.42
CA LYS A 115 -8.83 -0.06 -16.12
C LYS A 115 -7.74 -1.14 -16.03
N ILE A 116 -6.70 -0.85 -15.26
CA ILE A 116 -5.64 -1.80 -14.95
C ILE A 116 -5.86 -2.33 -13.53
N GLY A 117 -6.45 -3.51 -13.41
CA GLY A 117 -6.57 -4.25 -12.15
C GLY A 117 -5.30 -5.02 -11.82
N CYS A 118 -5.43 -6.03 -10.96
CA CYS A 118 -4.32 -6.94 -10.65
C CYS A 118 -4.81 -8.35 -10.31
N ASP A 119 -3.91 -9.31 -10.51
CA ASP A 119 -4.05 -10.71 -10.10
C ASP A 119 -2.80 -11.10 -9.31
N VAL A 120 -2.95 -11.25 -8.00
CA VAL A 120 -1.84 -11.46 -7.09
C VAL A 120 -2.10 -12.62 -6.15
N ALA A 121 -1.03 -13.34 -5.79
CA ALA A 121 -1.05 -14.43 -4.85
C ALA A 121 -0.02 -14.19 -3.73
N ILE A 122 -0.49 -14.23 -2.49
CA ILE A 122 0.32 -13.99 -1.30
C ILE A 122 0.49 -15.33 -0.59
N PRO A 123 1.70 -15.69 -0.15
CA PRO A 123 1.90 -16.86 0.69
C PRO A 123 1.05 -16.80 1.97
N THR A 124 0.66 -17.93 2.50
CA THR A 124 -0.01 -17.99 3.81
C THR A 124 0.95 -17.50 4.90
N ASP A 125 0.50 -16.55 5.68
CA ASP A 125 1.20 -16.09 6.87
C ASP A 125 0.58 -16.72 8.15
N ALA A 126 1.40 -16.84 9.20
CA ALA A 126 0.98 -17.31 10.50
C ALA A 126 -0.05 -16.40 11.18
N ASP A 127 -0.07 -15.11 10.82
CA ASP A 127 -0.96 -14.09 11.37
C ASP A 127 -2.37 -14.10 10.79
N GLY A 128 -2.62 -14.94 9.77
CA GLY A 128 -3.92 -15.18 9.17
C GLY A 128 -4.33 -14.15 8.11
N THR A 129 -5.38 -14.49 7.35
CA THR A 129 -5.84 -13.77 6.17
C THR A 129 -6.12 -12.28 6.41
N ILE A 130 -6.82 -11.94 7.50
CA ILE A 130 -7.19 -10.55 7.81
C ILE A 130 -5.94 -9.70 8.09
N SER A 131 -5.00 -10.22 8.87
CA SER A 131 -3.74 -9.52 9.15
C SER A 131 -2.89 -9.33 7.89
N THR A 132 -2.83 -10.35 7.04
CA THR A 132 -2.10 -10.29 5.76
C THR A 132 -2.67 -9.21 4.82
N LEU A 133 -4.02 -9.08 4.76
CA LEU A 133 -4.69 -8.12 3.88
C LEU A 133 -4.71 -6.70 4.45
N PHE A 134 -5.10 -6.56 5.72
CA PHE A 134 -5.45 -5.28 6.35
C PHE A 134 -4.57 -4.91 7.53
N GLY A 135 -3.58 -5.74 7.86
CA GLY A 135 -2.57 -5.39 8.85
C GLY A 135 -1.68 -4.26 8.32
N GLU A 136 -1.49 -3.27 9.18
CA GLU A 136 -0.65 -2.11 8.89
C GLU A 136 0.75 -2.33 9.45
N GLY A 137 1.75 -1.81 8.75
CA GLY A 137 3.14 -1.89 9.15
C GLY A 137 3.99 -0.98 8.27
N ALA A 138 4.98 -0.33 8.87
CA ALA A 138 5.91 0.53 8.15
C ALA A 138 6.83 -0.28 7.21
N SER A 139 7.60 0.42 6.39
CA SER A 139 8.67 -0.17 5.56
C SER A 139 8.19 -1.25 4.59
N ARG A 140 7.03 -1.02 3.95
CA ARG A 140 6.47 -1.90 2.91
C ARG A 140 5.98 -1.06 1.73
N VAL A 141 6.38 -1.44 0.51
CA VAL A 141 6.01 -0.73 -0.72
C VAL A 141 5.65 -1.72 -1.81
N VAL A 142 4.48 -1.56 -2.41
CA VAL A 142 4.09 -2.26 -3.63
C VAL A 142 4.73 -1.54 -4.82
N VAL A 143 5.47 -2.27 -5.63
CA VAL A 143 6.07 -1.76 -6.86
C VAL A 143 5.63 -2.57 -8.06
N SER A 144 5.62 -1.95 -9.24
CA SER A 144 5.49 -2.68 -10.49
C SER A 144 6.68 -2.43 -11.42
N ALA A 145 7.06 -3.46 -12.16
CA ALA A 145 8.18 -3.41 -13.10
C ALA A 145 7.89 -4.27 -14.33
N ARG A 146 8.54 -3.94 -15.46
CA ARG A 146 8.48 -4.81 -16.63
C ARG A 146 9.17 -6.14 -16.35
N LYS A 147 8.72 -7.19 -16.98
CA LYS A 147 9.28 -8.54 -16.79
C LYS A 147 10.82 -8.59 -16.93
N ASN A 148 11.37 -7.80 -17.84
CA ASN A 148 12.82 -7.77 -18.09
C ASN A 148 13.59 -7.06 -16.98
N ASP A 149 12.91 -6.22 -16.18
CA ASP A 149 13.53 -5.39 -15.13
C ASP A 149 13.45 -6.05 -13.73
N VAL A 150 12.64 -7.13 -13.59
CA VAL A 150 12.45 -7.84 -12.31
C VAL A 150 13.78 -8.30 -11.70
N GLY A 151 14.70 -8.81 -12.55
CA GLY A 151 16.02 -9.24 -12.09
C GLY A 151 16.81 -8.10 -11.43
N ARG A 152 16.73 -6.89 -11.99
CA ARG A 152 17.40 -5.71 -11.42
C ARG A 152 16.76 -5.27 -10.10
N VAL A 153 15.42 -5.29 -10.03
CA VAL A 153 14.71 -4.99 -8.77
C VAL A 153 15.15 -5.95 -7.67
N THR A 154 15.15 -7.25 -7.96
CA THR A 154 15.54 -8.29 -6.99
C THR A 154 17.01 -8.16 -6.56
N GLU A 155 17.91 -7.86 -7.49
CA GLU A 155 19.35 -7.68 -7.22
C GLU A 155 19.60 -6.51 -6.27
N VAL A 156 19.01 -5.34 -6.56
CA VAL A 156 19.16 -4.13 -5.73
C VAL A 156 18.57 -4.33 -4.34
N ALA A 157 17.39 -4.93 -4.25
CA ALA A 157 16.77 -5.25 -2.96
C ALA A 157 17.63 -6.22 -2.14
N ALA A 158 18.13 -7.28 -2.77
CA ALA A 158 18.99 -8.27 -2.10
C ALA A 158 20.31 -7.68 -1.60
N ALA A 159 20.94 -6.79 -2.39
CA ALA A 159 22.17 -6.12 -2.00
C ALA A 159 22.01 -5.26 -0.73
N ALA A 160 20.82 -4.70 -0.51
CA ALA A 160 20.47 -3.92 0.68
C ALA A 160 19.80 -4.77 1.77
N SER A 161 19.70 -6.09 1.59
CA SER A 161 18.96 -6.98 2.50
C SER A 161 17.48 -6.60 2.70
N VAL A 162 16.87 -5.97 1.70
CA VAL A 162 15.45 -5.64 1.67
C VAL A 162 14.70 -6.84 1.09
N PRO A 163 13.74 -7.44 1.81
CA PRO A 163 12.89 -8.49 1.28
C PRO A 163 12.17 -8.04 0.00
N CYS A 164 12.07 -8.94 -0.97
CA CYS A 164 11.42 -8.70 -2.24
C CYS A 164 10.58 -9.91 -2.61
N LEU A 165 9.26 -9.75 -2.59
CA LEU A 165 8.30 -10.81 -2.90
C LEU A 165 7.56 -10.49 -4.20
N THR A 166 7.61 -11.38 -5.18
CA THR A 166 6.74 -11.28 -6.34
C THR A 166 5.33 -11.71 -5.94
N LEU A 167 4.36 -10.82 -6.12
CA LEU A 167 2.96 -11.07 -5.81
C LEU A 167 2.19 -11.61 -7.01
N GLY A 168 2.43 -11.07 -8.21
CA GLY A 168 1.66 -11.43 -9.40
C GLY A 168 1.82 -10.42 -10.52
N ARG A 169 0.71 -10.04 -11.14
CA ARG A 169 0.71 -9.13 -12.30
C ARG A 169 -0.39 -8.07 -12.22
N SER A 170 -0.10 -6.91 -12.79
CA SER A 170 -1.10 -5.91 -13.13
C SER A 170 -1.86 -6.33 -14.38
N GLY A 171 -3.10 -5.90 -14.51
CA GLY A 171 -3.92 -6.11 -15.72
C GLY A 171 -5.33 -6.58 -15.42
N GLY A 172 -6.11 -6.76 -16.47
CA GLY A 172 -7.52 -7.11 -16.37
C GLY A 172 -8.39 -5.99 -15.78
N LYS A 173 -9.66 -6.36 -15.50
CA LYS A 173 -10.69 -5.42 -14.98
C LYS A 173 -11.18 -5.83 -13.59
N ARG A 174 -10.36 -6.54 -12.86
CA ARG A 174 -10.69 -7.03 -11.51
C ARG A 174 -9.48 -6.86 -10.61
N ILE A 175 -9.74 -6.76 -9.33
CA ILE A 175 -8.73 -6.91 -8.28
C ILE A 175 -8.94 -8.32 -7.72
N ARG A 176 -7.98 -9.19 -7.99
CA ARG A 176 -7.97 -10.56 -7.49
C ARG A 176 -6.80 -10.75 -6.56
N ILE A 177 -7.08 -11.20 -5.34
CA ILE A 177 -6.06 -11.51 -4.33
C ILE A 177 -6.32 -12.92 -3.82
N ALA A 178 -5.34 -13.79 -3.98
CA ALA A 178 -5.32 -15.12 -3.39
C ALA A 178 -4.35 -15.18 -2.22
N ILE A 179 -4.69 -15.94 -1.17
CA ILE A 179 -3.78 -16.23 -0.05
C ILE A 179 -3.74 -17.74 0.13
N GLY A 180 -2.51 -18.30 0.11
CA GLY A 180 -2.33 -19.75 0.25
C GLY A 180 -3.00 -20.58 -0.84
N GLY A 181 -3.29 -19.97 -2.00
CA GLY A 181 -3.96 -20.60 -3.12
C GLY A 181 -5.50 -20.51 -3.11
N GLU A 182 -6.09 -19.83 -2.13
CA GLU A 182 -7.53 -19.55 -2.07
C GLU A 182 -7.80 -18.10 -2.45
N ASP A 183 -8.74 -17.86 -3.37
CA ASP A 183 -9.19 -16.50 -3.72
C ASP A 183 -9.96 -15.90 -2.53
N VAL A 184 -9.41 -14.83 -1.95
CA VAL A 184 -9.99 -14.14 -0.79
C VAL A 184 -10.64 -12.81 -1.15
N ILE A 185 -10.19 -12.19 -2.25
CA ILE A 185 -10.81 -11.02 -2.87
C ILE A 185 -10.87 -11.25 -4.38
N ASP A 186 -12.06 -11.06 -4.96
CA ASP A 186 -12.28 -11.03 -6.41
C ASP A 186 -13.37 -9.99 -6.71
N ALA A 187 -12.98 -8.74 -6.94
CA ALA A 187 -13.87 -7.61 -7.09
C ALA A 187 -13.71 -6.94 -8.46
N PRO A 188 -14.81 -6.53 -9.13
CA PRO A 188 -14.74 -5.72 -10.33
C PRO A 188 -14.07 -4.37 -10.04
N LEU A 189 -13.14 -3.95 -10.88
CA LEU A 189 -12.41 -2.68 -10.69
C LEU A 189 -13.35 -1.47 -10.66
N ASP A 190 -14.40 -1.47 -11.46
CA ASP A 190 -15.38 -0.38 -11.50
C ASP A 190 -16.11 -0.22 -10.15
N GLU A 191 -16.42 -1.32 -9.44
CA GLU A 191 -17.02 -1.28 -8.09
C GLU A 191 -16.04 -0.73 -7.05
N VAL A 192 -14.79 -1.16 -7.12
CA VAL A 192 -13.73 -0.68 -6.21
C VAL A 192 -13.48 0.82 -6.44
N ALA A 193 -13.36 1.26 -7.69
CA ALA A 193 -13.17 2.65 -8.05
C ALA A 193 -14.36 3.52 -7.60
N GLN A 194 -15.59 3.02 -7.74
CA GLN A 194 -16.78 3.72 -7.25
C GLN A 194 -16.77 3.83 -5.71
N ALA A 195 -16.45 2.75 -5.00
CA ALA A 195 -16.37 2.76 -3.54
C ALA A 195 -15.32 3.78 -3.05
N TRP A 196 -14.16 3.79 -3.68
CA TRP A 196 -13.05 4.70 -3.35
C TRP A 196 -13.43 6.18 -3.62
N SER A 197 -13.98 6.49 -4.79
CA SER A 197 -14.30 7.88 -5.19
C SER A 197 -15.51 8.47 -4.48
N SER A 198 -16.45 7.64 -4.01
CA SER A 198 -17.70 8.10 -3.38
C SER A 198 -17.64 8.19 -1.85
N GLY A 199 -16.50 7.84 -1.21
CA GLY A 199 -16.40 7.79 0.24
C GLY A 199 -16.76 9.10 0.94
N VAL A 200 -16.23 10.23 0.43
CA VAL A 200 -16.49 11.56 1.00
C VAL A 200 -17.92 12.02 0.71
N SER A 201 -18.42 11.85 -0.53
CA SER A 201 -19.78 12.28 -0.90
C SER A 201 -20.86 11.53 -0.12
N ARG A 202 -20.74 10.23 0.07
CA ARG A 202 -21.66 9.41 0.88
C ARG A 202 -21.76 9.92 2.31
N TYR A 203 -20.64 10.30 2.93
CA TYR A 203 -20.65 10.82 4.29
C TYR A 203 -21.55 12.05 4.46
N PHE A 204 -21.58 12.93 3.45
CA PHE A 204 -22.42 14.12 3.49
C PHE A 204 -23.88 13.83 3.10
N GLU A 205 -24.14 12.85 2.24
CA GLU A 205 -25.49 12.43 1.89
C GLU A 205 -26.20 11.74 3.07
N ASP A 206 -25.52 10.82 3.76
CA ASP A 206 -26.04 10.13 4.93
C ASP A 206 -26.23 11.04 6.15
N SER A 207 -25.47 12.15 6.24
CA SER A 207 -25.58 13.12 7.34
C SER A 207 -26.72 14.14 7.12
N ALA A 208 -27.31 14.18 5.94
CA ALA A 208 -28.40 15.09 5.57
C ALA A 208 -29.81 14.45 5.69
N ALA A 209 -29.89 13.18 6.00
CA ALA A 209 -31.14 12.41 6.19
C ALA A 209 -31.44 12.18 7.67
#